data_f25241cea11f3b13953d190709c14cae
#
_entry.id   f25241cea11f3b13953d190709c14cae
#
_cell.length_a   1.000
_cell.length_b   1.000
_cell.length_c   1.000
_cell.angle_alpha   90.00
_cell.angle_beta   90.00
_cell.angle_gamma   90.00
#
_symmetry.space_group_name_H-M   'P 1'
#
loop_
_entity.id
_entity.type
_entity.pdbx_description
1 polymer ?
#
loop_
_entity_poly.entity_id
_entity_poly.type
_entity_poly.pdbx_seq_one_letter_code
_entity_poly.pdbx_strand_id
1 'polypeptide(L)'
;MINRDVVVFAFFLLLSFILWYLNSLGKENEAGIKYHIKFTNLPKERIIDEEQPNELNIFLKGPGYSILKLKLSGKKTPLIIDISKVNFKKTPGGKALDYYIVTSGLAKSLNVQMRSGCEITYIKPDTLFFTFNKQIANSTLMPDNKSESNKRN
;
A
#
# COMPACT_ATOMS: atom_id res chain seq x y z
N MET A 1 10.67 -50.38 -13.33
CA MET A 1 9.23 -50.49 -13.68
C MET A 1 8.42 -49.98 -12.48
N ILE A 2 7.67 -48.89 -12.65
CA ILE A 2 6.77 -48.40 -11.61
C ILE A 2 5.53 -49.30 -11.64
N ASN A 3 5.20 -49.92 -10.52
CA ASN A 3 4.00 -50.76 -10.41
C ASN A 3 2.75 -49.92 -10.63
N ARG A 4 1.82 -50.38 -11.46
CA ARG A 4 0.55 -49.69 -11.75
C ARG A 4 -0.22 -49.38 -10.48
N ASP A 5 -0.18 -50.25 -9.48
CA ASP A 5 -0.87 -50.04 -8.21
C ASP A 5 -0.27 -48.87 -7.38
N VAL A 6 1.05 -48.68 -7.47
CA VAL A 6 1.74 -47.55 -6.84
C VAL A 6 1.33 -46.23 -7.50
N VAL A 7 1.15 -46.19 -8.80
CA VAL A 7 0.69 -44.99 -9.52
C VAL A 7 -0.74 -44.62 -9.11
N VAL A 8 -1.63 -45.63 -9.06
CA VAL A 8 -3.01 -45.44 -8.62
C VAL A 8 -3.06 -44.97 -7.17
N PHE A 9 -2.29 -45.55 -6.28
CA PHE A 9 -2.19 -45.12 -4.89
C PHE A 9 -1.70 -43.68 -4.77
N ALA A 10 -0.62 -43.35 -5.49
CA ALA A 10 -0.05 -41.97 -5.48
C ALA A 10 -1.06 -40.95 -6.01
N PHE A 11 -1.85 -41.29 -7.03
CA PHE A 11 -2.91 -40.42 -7.54
C PHE A 11 -3.97 -40.14 -6.50
N PHE A 12 -4.49 -41.15 -5.82
CA PHE A 12 -5.50 -40.96 -4.77
C PHE A 12 -4.95 -40.23 -3.54
N LEU A 13 -3.70 -40.47 -3.19
CA LEU A 13 -3.01 -39.75 -2.12
C LEU A 13 -2.91 -38.25 -2.44
N LEU A 14 -2.50 -37.91 -3.66
CA LEU A 14 -2.39 -36.55 -4.13
C LEU A 14 -3.78 -35.89 -4.20
N LEU A 15 -4.79 -36.58 -4.69
CA LEU A 15 -6.17 -36.08 -4.73
C LEU A 15 -6.71 -35.79 -3.32
N SER A 16 -6.47 -36.68 -2.36
CA SER A 16 -6.85 -36.52 -0.96
C SER A 16 -6.15 -35.31 -0.35
N PHE A 17 -4.87 -35.11 -0.63
CA PHE A 17 -4.11 -33.95 -0.17
C PHE A 17 -4.66 -32.64 -0.74
N ILE A 18 -5.00 -32.62 -2.04
CA ILE A 18 -5.61 -31.45 -2.68
C ILE A 18 -6.95 -31.10 -2.04
N LEU A 19 -7.82 -32.07 -1.82
CA LEU A 19 -9.13 -31.86 -1.18
C LEU A 19 -8.99 -31.35 0.25
N TRP A 20 -8.05 -31.91 1.02
CA TRP A 20 -7.74 -31.43 2.36
C TRP A 20 -7.23 -29.99 2.35
N TYR A 21 -6.33 -29.69 1.41
CA TYR A 21 -5.78 -28.33 1.26
C TYR A 21 -6.85 -27.31 0.89
N LEU A 22 -7.74 -27.63 -0.06
CA LEU A 22 -8.87 -26.76 -0.43
C LEU A 22 -9.82 -26.52 0.75
N ASN A 23 -10.13 -27.55 1.51
CA ASN A 23 -10.96 -27.43 2.71
C ASN A 23 -10.27 -26.56 3.78
N SER A 24 -8.96 -26.67 3.92
CA SER A 24 -8.17 -25.83 4.84
C SER A 24 -8.17 -24.34 4.45
N LEU A 25 -8.16 -24.04 3.15
CA LEU A 25 -8.25 -22.67 2.63
C LEU A 25 -9.61 -22.00 2.88
N GLY A 26 -10.66 -22.79 3.09
CA GLY A 26 -12.00 -22.26 3.44
C GLY A 26 -12.09 -21.72 4.87
N LYS A 27 -11.15 -22.06 5.74
CA LYS A 27 -11.14 -21.60 7.13
C LYS A 27 -10.71 -20.15 7.24
N GLU A 28 -11.24 -19.46 8.26
CA GLU A 28 -10.78 -18.11 8.60
C GLU A 28 -9.34 -18.12 9.07
N ASN A 29 -8.55 -17.27 8.48
CA ASN A 29 -7.14 -17.08 8.81
C ASN A 29 -6.86 -15.59 9.00
N GLU A 30 -5.81 -15.30 9.76
CA GLU A 30 -5.28 -13.95 9.88
C GLU A 30 -3.92 -13.87 9.19
N ALA A 31 -3.69 -12.78 8.48
CA ALA A 31 -2.40 -12.53 7.85
C ALA A 31 -2.10 -11.05 7.71
N GLY A 32 -0.83 -10.69 7.95
CA GLY A 32 -0.31 -9.37 7.65
C GLY A 32 0.16 -9.29 6.19
N ILE A 33 -0.25 -8.26 5.48
CA ILE A 33 0.16 -7.99 4.12
C ILE A 33 0.70 -6.57 4.04
N LYS A 34 1.89 -6.42 3.47
CA LYS A 34 2.50 -5.11 3.22
C LYS A 34 1.96 -4.52 1.93
N TYR A 35 1.48 -3.29 2.01
CA TYR A 35 1.00 -2.50 0.89
C TYR A 35 1.78 -1.19 0.79
N HIS A 36 2.17 -0.84 -0.43
CA HIS A 36 2.61 0.51 -0.71
C HIS A 36 1.44 1.46 -0.68
N ILE A 37 1.65 2.65 -0.14
CA ILE A 37 0.66 3.71 -0.09
C ILE A 37 1.05 4.87 -1.00
N LYS A 38 0.05 5.51 -1.58
CA LYS A 38 0.19 6.78 -2.30
C LYS A 38 -0.78 7.79 -1.72
N PHE A 39 -0.27 8.96 -1.41
CA PHE A 39 -1.08 10.08 -0.97
C PHE A 39 -1.57 10.88 -2.17
N THR A 40 -2.84 11.26 -2.14
CA THR A 40 -3.46 12.09 -3.17
C THR A 40 -4.20 13.28 -2.53
N ASN A 41 -4.54 14.28 -3.35
CA ASN A 41 -5.25 15.48 -2.92
C ASN A 41 -4.55 16.22 -1.76
N LEU A 42 -3.22 16.38 -1.91
CA LEU A 42 -2.46 17.19 -0.97
C LEU A 42 -2.96 18.65 -1.00
N PRO A 43 -2.92 19.35 0.15
CA PRO A 43 -3.22 20.77 0.19
C PRO A 43 -2.31 21.55 -0.79
N LYS A 44 -2.88 22.56 -1.45
CA LYS A 44 -2.16 23.37 -2.44
C LYS A 44 -0.80 23.83 -1.90
N GLU A 45 0.23 23.73 -2.76
CA GLU A 45 1.63 24.14 -2.49
C GLU A 45 2.37 23.29 -1.43
N ARG A 46 1.90 22.06 -1.14
CA ARG A 46 2.55 21.17 -0.19
C ARG A 46 2.91 19.85 -0.86
N ILE A 47 4.12 19.41 -0.60
CA ILE A 47 4.61 18.08 -0.95
C ILE A 47 4.93 17.31 0.33
N ILE A 48 4.71 16.02 0.32
CA ILE A 48 5.14 15.14 1.40
C ILE A 48 6.60 14.79 1.14
N ASP A 49 7.41 14.81 2.18
CA ASP A 49 8.83 14.45 2.10
C ASP A 49 8.98 12.99 1.64
N GLU A 50 9.91 12.72 0.74
CA GLU A 50 10.13 11.37 0.17
C GLU A 50 10.65 10.36 1.20
N GLU A 51 11.19 10.82 2.32
CA GLU A 51 11.65 9.97 3.43
C GLU A 51 10.50 9.38 4.28
N GLN A 52 9.24 9.67 3.93
CA GLN A 52 8.08 9.19 4.68
C GLN A 52 7.84 7.70 4.47
N PRO A 53 7.33 7.00 5.50
CA PRO A 53 6.96 5.60 5.35
C PRO A 53 5.87 5.45 4.29
N ASN A 54 6.21 4.82 3.18
CA ASN A 54 5.32 4.58 2.05
C ASN A 54 4.69 3.18 2.08
N GLU A 55 4.86 2.47 3.18
CA GLU A 55 4.34 1.11 3.37
C GLU A 55 3.48 1.01 4.64
N LEU A 56 2.37 0.28 4.52
CA LEU A 56 1.54 -0.14 5.63
C LEU A 56 1.49 -1.67 5.70
N ASN A 57 1.61 -2.21 6.89
CA ASN A 57 1.34 -3.63 7.14
C ASN A 57 -0.10 -3.76 7.65
N ILE A 58 -0.98 -4.29 6.80
CA ILE A 58 -2.40 -4.43 7.08
C ILE A 58 -2.67 -5.86 7.48
N PHE A 59 -3.19 -6.04 8.68
CA PHE A 59 -3.59 -7.34 9.20
C PHE A 59 -5.07 -7.57 8.89
N LEU A 60 -5.31 -8.68 8.22
CA LEU A 60 -6.60 -9.05 7.65
C LEU A 60 -7.04 -10.38 8.21
N LYS A 61 -8.33 -10.48 8.51
CA LYS A 61 -9.00 -11.72 8.87
C LYS A 61 -10.00 -12.09 7.77
N GLY A 62 -9.98 -13.34 7.34
CA GLY A 62 -10.90 -13.82 6.32
C GLY A 62 -10.54 -15.20 5.78
N PRO A 63 -11.27 -15.69 4.78
CA PRO A 63 -10.99 -16.99 4.15
C PRO A 63 -9.58 -17.03 3.56
N GLY A 64 -8.89 -18.16 3.78
CA GLY A 64 -7.50 -18.32 3.35
C GLY A 64 -7.28 -18.07 1.86
N TYR A 65 -8.24 -18.44 0.99
CA TYR A 65 -8.16 -18.16 -0.46
C TYR A 65 -8.19 -16.66 -0.78
N SER A 66 -8.97 -15.86 -0.03
CA SER A 66 -9.01 -14.40 -0.19
C SER A 66 -7.68 -13.77 0.23
N ILE A 67 -7.12 -14.22 1.35
CA ILE A 67 -5.82 -13.78 1.84
C ILE A 67 -4.72 -14.15 0.84
N LEU A 68 -4.74 -15.37 0.29
CA LEU A 68 -3.78 -15.80 -0.72
C LEU A 68 -3.85 -14.92 -1.98
N LYS A 69 -5.06 -14.65 -2.45
CA LYS A 69 -5.31 -13.74 -3.59
C LYS A 69 -4.71 -12.36 -3.33
N LEU A 70 -4.94 -11.80 -2.13
CA LEU A 70 -4.39 -10.51 -1.75
C LEU A 70 -2.86 -10.51 -1.66
N LYS A 71 -2.25 -11.56 -1.11
CA LYS A 71 -0.78 -11.71 -1.08
C LYS A 71 -0.16 -11.71 -2.47
N LEU A 72 -0.84 -12.32 -3.44
CA LEU A 72 -0.37 -12.37 -4.83
C LEU A 72 -0.60 -11.04 -5.57
N SER A 73 -1.72 -10.37 -5.29
CA SER A 73 -2.12 -9.12 -5.97
C SER A 73 -1.66 -7.86 -5.27
N GLY A 74 -1.57 -7.88 -3.94
CA GLY A 74 -1.35 -6.70 -3.09
C GLY A 74 0.00 -6.00 -3.30
N LYS A 75 0.99 -6.71 -3.82
CA LYS A 75 2.31 -6.10 -4.13
C LYS A 75 2.29 -5.21 -5.38
N LYS A 76 1.25 -5.30 -6.20
CA LYS A 76 1.21 -4.63 -7.52
C LYS A 76 0.41 -3.33 -7.52
N THR A 77 -0.53 -3.16 -6.61
CA THR A 77 -1.44 -2.00 -6.62
C THR A 77 -1.27 -1.22 -5.32
N PRO A 78 -0.76 0.02 -5.38
CA PRO A 78 -0.65 0.85 -4.18
C PRO A 78 -2.05 1.25 -3.68
N LEU A 79 -2.19 1.34 -2.37
CA LEU A 79 -3.39 1.86 -1.73
C LEU A 79 -3.36 3.39 -1.76
N ILE A 80 -4.47 3.99 -2.14
CA ILE A 80 -4.58 5.44 -2.28
C ILE A 80 -5.17 6.02 -0.99
N ILE A 81 -4.43 6.92 -0.36
CA ILE A 81 -4.89 7.69 0.79
C ILE A 81 -5.20 9.11 0.34
N ASP A 82 -6.46 9.47 0.34
CA ASP A 82 -6.93 10.82 0.02
C ASP A 82 -6.81 11.71 1.25
N ILE A 83 -5.80 12.58 1.25
CA ILE A 83 -5.50 13.48 2.36
C ILE A 83 -6.67 14.43 2.66
N SER A 84 -7.47 14.80 1.66
CA SER A 84 -8.62 15.69 1.86
C SER A 84 -9.74 15.08 2.71
N LYS A 85 -9.78 13.73 2.80
CA LYS A 85 -10.81 12.96 3.53
C LYS A 85 -10.31 12.41 4.86
N VAL A 86 -9.04 12.61 5.18
CA VAL A 86 -8.42 12.08 6.39
C VAL A 86 -8.27 13.19 7.42
N ASN A 87 -8.65 12.90 8.65
CA ASN A 87 -8.41 13.78 9.78
C ASN A 87 -6.95 13.68 10.22
N PHE A 88 -6.13 14.60 9.76
CA PHE A 88 -4.76 14.73 10.24
C PHE A 88 -4.70 15.75 11.39
N LYS A 89 -3.86 15.47 12.36
CA LYS A 89 -3.65 16.32 13.54
C LYS A 89 -2.22 16.83 13.54
N LYS A 90 -2.05 18.03 14.06
CA LYS A 90 -0.73 18.61 14.23
C LYS A 90 0.02 17.89 15.35
N THR A 91 1.31 17.60 15.12
CA THR A 91 2.15 16.90 16.11
C THR A 91 2.43 17.83 17.29
N PRO A 92 2.10 17.44 18.54
CA PRO A 92 2.42 18.22 19.72
C PRO A 92 3.94 18.39 19.85
N GLY A 93 4.43 19.61 19.97
CA GLY A 93 5.87 19.90 20.09
C GLY A 93 6.67 19.74 18.78
N GLY A 94 6.04 19.35 17.67
CA GLY A 94 6.67 19.27 16.37
C GLY A 94 6.83 20.63 15.67
N LYS A 95 7.52 20.63 14.52
CA LYS A 95 7.63 21.83 13.67
C LYS A 95 6.26 22.24 13.13
N ALA A 96 6.17 23.45 12.58
CA ALA A 96 4.91 24.02 12.12
C ALA A 96 4.16 23.17 11.07
N LEU A 97 4.87 22.32 10.34
CA LEU A 97 4.35 21.50 9.25
C LEU A 97 4.33 20.00 9.55
N ASP A 98 4.56 19.61 10.82
CA ASP A 98 4.52 18.21 11.25
C ASP A 98 3.12 17.80 11.65
N TYR A 99 2.64 16.74 11.02
CA TYR A 99 1.29 16.21 11.22
C TYR A 99 1.34 14.69 11.43
N TYR A 100 0.28 14.15 11.99
CA TYR A 100 0.10 12.72 12.11
C TYR A 100 -1.32 12.28 11.78
N ILE A 101 -1.43 11.02 11.33
CA ILE A 101 -2.69 10.34 11.06
C ILE A 101 -2.71 9.06 11.89
N VAL A 102 -3.82 8.80 12.56
CA VAL A 102 -4.08 7.51 13.21
C VAL A 102 -4.60 6.54 12.15
N THR A 103 -3.87 5.46 11.90
CA THR A 103 -4.13 4.54 10.78
C THR A 103 -5.43 3.75 10.94
N SER A 104 -5.92 3.56 12.17
CA SER A 104 -7.23 2.94 12.41
C SER A 104 -8.38 3.68 11.72
N GLY A 105 -8.30 5.00 11.59
CA GLY A 105 -9.28 5.82 10.85
C GLY A 105 -9.31 5.54 9.34
N LEU A 106 -8.25 4.93 8.80
CA LEU A 106 -8.14 4.58 7.38
C LEU A 106 -8.76 3.21 7.07
N ALA A 107 -8.97 2.35 8.07
CA ALA A 107 -9.36 0.95 7.88
C ALA A 107 -10.60 0.80 6.99
N LYS A 108 -11.64 1.60 7.21
CA LYS A 108 -12.87 1.56 6.42
C LYS A 108 -12.64 1.90 4.95
N SER A 109 -11.88 2.96 4.68
CA SER A 109 -11.54 3.41 3.33
C SER A 109 -10.68 2.39 2.59
N LEU A 110 -9.69 1.82 3.27
CA LEU A 110 -8.79 0.81 2.71
C LEU A 110 -9.51 -0.50 2.45
N ASN A 111 -10.44 -0.90 3.33
CA ASN A 111 -11.23 -2.12 3.14
C ASN A 111 -12.08 -2.05 1.86
N VAL A 112 -12.68 -0.90 1.59
CA VAL A 112 -13.45 -0.66 0.35
C VAL A 112 -12.54 -0.75 -0.89
N GLN A 113 -11.33 -0.23 -0.82
CA GLN A 113 -10.39 -0.28 -1.94
C GLN A 113 -9.89 -1.71 -2.23
N MET A 114 -9.64 -2.49 -1.20
CA MET A 114 -9.12 -3.85 -1.36
C MET A 114 -10.13 -4.84 -1.93
N ARG A 115 -11.44 -4.62 -1.76
CA ARG A 115 -12.54 -5.48 -2.26
C ARG A 115 -12.30 -6.98 -2.07
N SER A 116 -11.73 -7.34 -0.93
CA SER A 116 -11.18 -8.69 -0.73
C SER A 116 -12.14 -9.67 -0.08
N GLY A 117 -13.24 -9.20 0.49
CA GLY A 117 -14.08 -10.01 1.38
C GLY A 117 -13.39 -10.36 2.71
N CYS A 118 -12.24 -9.75 3.01
CA CYS A 118 -11.56 -9.86 4.29
C CYS A 118 -11.83 -8.61 5.14
N GLU A 119 -11.77 -8.76 6.45
CA GLU A 119 -11.90 -7.66 7.39
C GLU A 119 -10.51 -7.19 7.87
N ILE A 120 -10.30 -5.88 7.93
CA ILE A 120 -9.07 -5.33 8.50
C ILE A 120 -9.19 -5.37 10.02
N THR A 121 -8.31 -6.14 10.67
CA THR A 121 -8.25 -6.27 12.13
C THR A 121 -7.46 -5.10 12.72
N TYR A 122 -6.27 -4.82 12.17
CA TYR A 122 -5.45 -3.68 12.57
C TYR A 122 -4.42 -3.33 11.48
N ILE A 123 -3.82 -2.15 11.61
CA ILE A 123 -2.85 -1.60 10.64
C ILE A 123 -1.62 -1.18 11.43
N LYS A 124 -0.43 -1.49 10.92
CA LYS A 124 0.85 -1.01 11.47
C LYS A 124 1.62 -0.19 10.45
N PRO A 125 2.28 0.90 10.88
CA PRO A 125 2.26 1.49 12.22
C PRO A 125 0.89 2.08 12.58
N ASP A 126 0.58 2.19 13.87
CA ASP A 126 -0.70 2.73 14.35
C ASP A 126 -0.85 4.23 14.04
N THR A 127 0.27 4.90 13.87
CA THR A 127 0.33 6.33 13.56
C THR A 127 1.35 6.56 12.45
N LEU A 128 0.94 7.32 11.44
CA LEU A 128 1.81 7.84 10.40
C LEU A 128 2.13 9.29 10.70
N PHE A 129 3.42 9.60 10.81
CA PHE A 129 3.91 10.97 10.91
C PHE A 129 4.33 11.44 9.53
N PHE A 130 4.05 12.68 9.20
CA PHE A 130 4.49 13.27 7.94
C PHE A 130 4.69 14.78 8.08
N THR A 131 5.69 15.25 7.37
CA THR A 131 6.03 16.67 7.29
C THR A 131 5.64 17.18 5.91
N PHE A 132 4.90 18.27 5.87
CA PHE A 132 4.65 18.96 4.61
C PHE A 132 5.79 19.93 4.32
N ASN A 133 6.41 19.77 3.16
CA ASN A 133 7.34 20.77 2.64
C ASN A 133 6.58 21.75 1.76
N LYS A 134 6.95 23.03 1.86
CA LYS A 134 6.43 24.06 0.95
C LYS A 134 7.03 23.82 -0.42
N GLN A 135 6.21 23.66 -1.44
CA GLN A 135 6.69 23.58 -2.81
C GLN A 135 7.29 24.93 -3.15
N ILE A 136 8.62 25.03 -3.20
CA ILE A 136 9.27 26.19 -3.83
C ILE A 136 8.99 26.02 -5.32
N ALA A 137 8.13 26.86 -5.83
CA ALA A 137 7.91 26.94 -7.27
C ALA A 137 9.24 27.33 -7.92
N ASN A 138 9.97 26.35 -8.42
CA ASN A 138 11.07 26.59 -9.36
C ASN A 138 10.42 26.96 -10.70
N SER A 139 9.78 28.12 -10.72
CA SER A 139 9.47 28.80 -11.96
C SER A 139 10.72 29.57 -12.36
N THR A 140 11.23 29.18 -13.52
CA THR A 140 12.02 30.04 -14.36
C THR A 140 13.53 30.12 -14.05
N LEU A 141 14.24 29.10 -14.49
CA LEU A 141 15.49 29.41 -15.18
C LEU A 141 15.38 28.91 -16.62
N MET A 142 14.64 29.66 -17.41
CA MET A 142 14.98 29.74 -18.83
C MET A 142 16.34 30.45 -18.92
N PRO A 143 17.34 29.85 -19.51
CA PRO A 143 18.52 30.61 -19.91
C PRO A 143 18.07 31.55 -21.03
N ASP A 144 18.12 32.81 -20.72
CA ASP A 144 18.01 33.90 -21.69
C ASP A 144 19.13 33.71 -22.73
N ASN A 145 18.76 33.15 -23.86
CA ASN A 145 19.63 33.03 -25.01
C ASN A 145 19.72 34.41 -25.67
N LYS A 146 20.49 35.30 -25.06
CA LYS A 146 20.90 36.52 -25.73
C LYS A 146 21.88 36.15 -26.81
N SER A 147 21.33 36.01 -27.99
CA SER A 147 22.01 36.17 -29.26
C SER A 147 22.91 37.43 -29.24
N GLU A 148 24.20 37.22 -29.13
CA GLU A 148 25.14 38.23 -29.58
C GLU A 148 25.19 38.18 -31.12
N SER A 149 24.37 39.05 -31.66
CA SER A 149 24.49 39.51 -33.03
C SER A 149 25.71 40.43 -33.13
N ASN A 150 26.72 39.91 -33.80
CA ASN A 150 27.50 40.61 -34.81
C ASN A 150 27.84 42.09 -34.60
N LYS A 151 29.13 42.40 -34.63
CA LYS A 151 29.63 43.55 -35.36
C LYS A 151 30.93 43.24 -36.10
N ARG A 152 30.79 43.30 -37.42
CA ARG A 152 31.85 43.55 -38.39
C ARG A 152 32.61 44.83 -38.05
N ASN A 153 33.86 44.84 -38.17
CA ASN A 153 34.68 45.57 -39.12
C ASN A 153 36.08 45.08 -39.01
#